data_fc9b966fbbcf80568da6917f64b19565
#
_entry.id   fc9b966fbbcf80568da6917f64b19565
#
_cell.length_a   1.000
_cell.length_b   1.000
_cell.length_c   1.000
_cell.angle_alpha   90.00
_cell.angle_beta   90.00
_cell.angle_gamma   90.00
#
_symmetry.space_group_name_H-M   'P 1'
#
loop_
_entity.id
_entity.type
_entity.pdbx_description
1 polymer ?
#
loop_
_entity_poly.entity_id
_entity_poly.type
_entity_poly.pdbx_seq_one_letter_code
_entity_poly.pdbx_strand_id
1 'polypeptide(L)'
;MAHASADDAALFEFLLRQGDNALVLGHRLSEWCGVGPVLEEDIALANTALDLIGQTKLWLAYAGEVEGAGRSADALAFLRDAYDFRNVLLLEVPNDDFGRTMLREFFFDAFQLPWLTALCESADPRVAEIAAKSAKEAAYHLERSAETVIALGDGTEESNRRMAKALEYLWPYSGELMLDDATDEAVAAASIAPLPSSIRPAWDRTVDQVLRDGLLERPESGFAHQGGRSGARHTEHLGHMLTQMQVLQRSYPGATW
;
A
#
# COMPACT_ATOMS: atom_id res chain seq x y z
N MET A 1 -23.48 17.92 17.06
CA MET A 1 -22.73 17.03 16.12
C MET A 1 -22.99 17.58 14.73
N ALA A 2 -21.99 18.16 14.08
CA ALA A 2 -22.11 18.53 12.68
C ALA A 2 -22.28 17.24 11.88
N HIS A 3 -23.31 17.13 11.03
CA HIS A 3 -23.40 16.04 10.07
C HIS A 3 -22.26 16.25 9.07
N ALA A 4 -21.31 15.31 8.99
CA ALA A 4 -20.35 15.29 7.91
C ALA A 4 -21.10 15.34 6.58
N SER A 5 -20.64 16.17 5.64
CA SER A 5 -21.21 16.19 4.29
C SER A 5 -20.93 14.85 3.59
N ALA A 6 -21.65 14.53 2.52
CA ALA A 6 -21.35 13.34 1.73
C ALA A 6 -19.92 13.41 1.16
N ASP A 7 -19.45 14.61 0.86
CA ASP A 7 -18.08 14.85 0.38
C ASP A 7 -17.04 14.57 1.47
N ASP A 8 -17.29 14.96 2.75
CA ASP A 8 -16.40 14.66 3.87
C ASP A 8 -16.31 13.14 4.12
N ALA A 9 -17.42 12.41 3.97
CA ALA A 9 -17.44 10.95 4.13
C ALA A 9 -16.62 10.26 3.05
N ALA A 10 -16.71 10.71 1.79
CA ALA A 10 -15.90 10.15 0.70
C ALA A 10 -14.41 10.50 0.87
N LEU A 11 -14.09 11.71 1.29
CA LEU A 11 -12.72 12.13 1.58
C LEU A 11 -12.14 11.32 2.75
N PHE A 12 -12.89 11.13 3.83
CA PHE A 12 -12.46 10.31 4.96
C PHE A 12 -12.11 8.88 4.53
N GLU A 13 -13.02 8.23 3.78
CA GLU A 13 -12.82 6.87 3.27
C GLU A 13 -11.59 6.80 2.34
N PHE A 14 -11.41 7.81 1.46
CA PHE A 14 -10.24 7.92 0.60
C PHE A 14 -8.94 8.02 1.41
N LEU A 15 -8.91 8.85 2.45
CA LEU A 15 -7.73 9.04 3.30
C LEU A 15 -7.39 7.78 4.10
N LEU A 16 -8.40 7.03 4.55
CA LEU A 16 -8.18 5.72 5.18
C LEU A 16 -7.51 4.75 4.21
N ARG A 17 -7.94 4.68 2.94
CA ARG A 17 -7.30 3.82 1.92
C ARG A 17 -5.83 4.14 1.73
N GLN A 18 -5.47 5.44 1.68
CA GLN A 18 -4.07 5.85 1.55
C GLN A 18 -3.25 5.43 2.78
N GLY A 19 -3.75 5.74 3.98
CA GLY A 19 -3.07 5.44 5.23
C GLY A 19 -2.95 3.94 5.50
N ASP A 20 -4.00 3.17 5.24
CA ASP A 20 -4.02 1.74 5.52
C ASP A 20 -3.12 0.94 4.56
N ASN A 21 -3.08 1.32 3.28
CA ASN A 21 -2.13 0.73 2.33
C ASN A 21 -0.68 0.93 2.80
N ALA A 22 -0.32 2.15 3.17
CA ALA A 22 1.02 2.44 3.66
C ALA A 22 1.32 1.71 4.98
N LEU A 23 0.36 1.67 5.92
CA LEU A 23 0.53 0.99 7.20
C LEU A 23 0.77 -0.50 7.04
N VAL A 24 -0.08 -1.17 6.26
CA VAL A 24 -0.04 -2.62 6.10
C VAL A 24 1.25 -3.04 5.36
N LEU A 25 1.63 -2.33 4.29
CA LEU A 25 2.90 -2.61 3.60
C LEU A 25 4.11 -2.32 4.49
N GLY A 26 4.13 -1.17 5.18
CA GLY A 26 5.21 -0.81 6.09
C GLY A 26 5.40 -1.86 7.19
N HIS A 27 4.31 -2.42 7.70
CA HIS A 27 4.37 -3.50 8.68
C HIS A 27 4.95 -4.79 8.09
N ARG A 28 4.53 -5.18 6.88
CA ARG A 28 5.10 -6.34 6.18
C ARG A 28 6.59 -6.20 5.91
N LEU A 29 7.05 -5.02 5.52
CA LEU A 29 8.47 -4.79 5.28
C LEU A 29 9.28 -4.80 6.59
N SER A 30 8.72 -4.25 7.68
CA SER A 30 9.37 -4.27 8.99
C SER A 30 9.57 -5.67 9.57
N GLU A 31 8.80 -6.68 9.14
CA GLU A 31 9.00 -8.09 9.53
C GLU A 31 10.38 -8.62 9.10
N TRP A 32 11.06 -7.97 8.15
CA TRP A 32 12.40 -8.34 7.69
C TRP A 32 13.53 -7.81 8.58
N CYS A 33 13.23 -6.91 9.51
CA CYS A 33 14.24 -6.29 10.38
C CYS A 33 15.01 -7.35 11.19
N GLY A 34 16.32 -7.46 10.92
CA GLY A 34 17.22 -8.44 11.54
C GLY A 34 17.22 -9.82 10.91
N VAL A 35 16.47 -10.05 9.83
CA VAL A 35 16.41 -11.36 9.11
C VAL A 35 16.56 -11.21 7.61
N GLY A 36 16.90 -10.02 7.11
CA GLY A 36 17.13 -9.75 5.69
C GLY A 36 18.26 -10.63 5.12
N PRO A 37 18.26 -10.90 3.80
CA PRO A 37 19.24 -11.82 3.17
C PRO A 37 20.67 -11.30 3.25
N VAL A 38 20.86 -9.99 3.25
CA VAL A 38 22.12 -9.28 3.47
C VAL A 38 21.84 -7.98 4.21
N LEU A 39 22.85 -7.39 4.85
CA LEU A 39 22.71 -6.20 5.68
C LEU A 39 22.12 -5.00 4.93
N GLU A 40 22.55 -4.79 3.69
CA GLU A 40 22.10 -3.69 2.85
C GLU A 40 20.61 -3.78 2.55
N GLU A 41 20.10 -4.98 2.28
CA GLU A 41 18.67 -5.21 2.03
C GLU A 41 17.83 -5.08 3.31
N ASP A 42 18.34 -5.55 4.43
CA ASP A 42 17.68 -5.38 5.73
C ASP A 42 17.49 -3.90 6.06
N ILE A 43 18.57 -3.10 5.94
CA ILE A 43 18.53 -1.65 6.16
C ILE A 43 17.60 -0.96 5.16
N ALA A 44 17.63 -1.34 3.90
CA ALA A 44 16.79 -0.72 2.86
C ALA A 44 15.30 -1.01 3.12
N LEU A 45 14.92 -2.24 3.42
CA LEU A 45 13.54 -2.59 3.78
C LEU A 45 13.06 -1.86 5.04
N ALA A 46 13.93 -1.74 6.06
CA ALA A 46 13.61 -0.99 7.27
C ALA A 46 13.38 0.51 6.97
N ASN A 47 14.17 1.12 6.08
CA ASN A 47 13.99 2.51 5.66
C ASN A 47 12.68 2.70 4.87
N THR A 48 12.39 1.83 3.89
CA THR A 48 11.10 1.85 3.18
C THR A 48 9.92 1.72 4.16
N ALA A 49 10.02 0.82 5.15
CA ALA A 49 9.00 0.67 6.17
C ALA A 49 8.80 1.95 6.99
N LEU A 50 9.88 2.65 7.38
CA LEU A 50 9.81 3.92 8.11
C LEU A 50 9.17 5.03 7.27
N ASP A 51 9.47 5.13 5.98
CA ASP A 51 8.85 6.08 5.07
C ASP A 51 7.35 5.84 4.97
N LEU A 52 6.93 4.57 4.79
CA LEU A 52 5.52 4.18 4.73
C LEU A 52 4.77 4.46 6.05
N ILE A 53 5.39 4.23 7.21
CA ILE A 53 4.83 4.61 8.52
C ILE A 53 4.70 6.13 8.63
N GLY A 54 5.67 6.88 8.12
CA GLY A 54 5.60 8.34 8.03
C GLY A 54 4.42 8.82 7.16
N GLN A 55 4.21 8.21 5.99
CA GLN A 55 3.07 8.47 5.11
C GLN A 55 1.75 8.11 5.81
N THR A 56 1.68 6.94 6.46
CA THR A 56 0.52 6.51 7.26
C THR A 56 0.11 7.59 8.26
N LYS A 57 1.07 8.11 9.02
CA LYS A 57 0.80 9.14 10.03
C LYS A 57 0.19 10.40 9.43
N LEU A 58 0.66 10.84 8.26
CA LEU A 58 0.15 12.02 7.58
C LEU A 58 -1.28 11.79 7.09
N TRP A 59 -1.55 10.68 6.39
CA TRP A 59 -2.86 10.36 5.85
C TRP A 59 -3.90 10.14 6.96
N LEU A 60 -3.58 9.34 7.98
CA LEU A 60 -4.52 9.05 9.06
C LEU A 60 -4.72 10.26 10.00
N ALA A 61 -3.74 11.13 10.17
CA ALA A 61 -3.95 12.38 10.92
C ALA A 61 -4.97 13.26 10.20
N TYR A 62 -4.85 13.40 8.88
CA TYR A 62 -5.82 14.16 8.11
C TYR A 62 -7.19 13.46 8.08
N ALA A 63 -7.25 12.15 8.00
CA ALA A 63 -8.51 11.40 8.13
C ALA A 63 -9.21 11.70 9.46
N GLY A 64 -8.51 11.72 10.58
CA GLY A 64 -9.08 12.05 11.89
C GLY A 64 -9.59 13.50 12.01
N GLU A 65 -8.92 14.45 11.33
CA GLU A 65 -9.38 15.84 11.23
C GLU A 65 -10.70 15.93 10.43
N VAL A 66 -10.77 15.26 9.26
CA VAL A 66 -11.98 15.25 8.39
C VAL A 66 -13.15 14.54 9.08
N GLU A 67 -12.90 13.44 9.78
CA GLU A 67 -13.92 12.73 10.54
C GLU A 67 -14.56 13.60 11.64
N GLY A 68 -13.76 14.44 12.29
CA GLY A 68 -14.24 15.33 13.37
C GLY A 68 -14.66 14.60 14.65
N ALA A 69 -14.38 13.30 14.78
CA ALA A 69 -14.71 12.50 15.98
C ALA A 69 -13.60 12.54 17.06
N GLY A 70 -12.51 13.26 16.80
CA GLY A 70 -11.39 13.41 17.74
C GLY A 70 -10.44 12.20 17.78
N ARG A 71 -10.52 11.31 16.80
CA ARG A 71 -9.57 10.19 16.67
C ARG A 71 -8.25 10.69 16.10
N SER A 72 -7.13 10.34 16.78
CA SER A 72 -5.78 10.59 16.27
C SER A 72 -5.41 9.56 15.19
N ALA A 73 -4.28 9.79 14.50
CA ALA A 73 -3.70 8.81 13.59
C ALA A 73 -3.45 7.47 14.31
N ASP A 74 -2.94 7.51 15.55
CA ASP A 74 -2.70 6.31 16.35
C ASP A 74 -4.01 5.60 16.71
N ALA A 75 -5.07 6.33 17.05
CA ALA A 75 -6.38 5.74 17.28
C ALA A 75 -6.92 5.03 16.03
N LEU A 76 -6.76 5.64 14.85
CA LEU A 76 -7.13 5.03 13.57
C LEU A 76 -6.26 3.82 13.21
N ALA A 77 -4.97 3.82 13.55
CA ALA A 77 -4.07 2.69 13.29
C ALA A 77 -4.28 1.53 14.27
N PHE A 78 -4.39 1.81 15.57
CA PHE A 78 -4.27 0.78 16.60
C PHE A 78 -5.58 0.33 17.24
N LEU A 79 -6.70 1.03 17.02
CA LEU A 79 -7.96 0.72 17.70
C LEU A 79 -9.09 0.26 16.77
N ARG A 80 -8.89 0.28 15.45
CA ARG A 80 -9.85 -0.27 14.49
C ARG A 80 -9.73 -1.79 14.39
N ASP A 81 -10.85 -2.47 14.15
CA ASP A 81 -10.87 -3.90 13.85
C ASP A 81 -10.58 -4.16 12.36
N ALA A 82 -10.29 -5.41 12.00
CA ALA A 82 -9.85 -5.75 10.64
C ALA A 82 -10.82 -5.27 9.54
N TYR A 83 -12.13 -5.38 9.75
CA TYR A 83 -13.13 -4.93 8.78
C TYR A 83 -13.29 -3.40 8.68
N ASP A 84 -12.63 -2.65 9.56
CA ASP A 84 -12.56 -1.18 9.49
C ASP A 84 -11.37 -0.71 8.64
N PHE A 85 -10.46 -1.60 8.26
CA PHE A 85 -9.33 -1.30 7.39
C PHE A 85 -9.75 -1.24 5.93
N ARG A 86 -9.03 -0.46 5.13
CA ARG A 86 -9.32 -0.13 3.72
C ARG A 86 -8.14 -0.37 2.77
N ASN A 87 -7.20 -1.18 3.19
CA ASN A 87 -6.06 -1.56 2.36
C ASN A 87 -6.45 -2.61 1.30
N VAL A 88 -5.70 -2.65 0.20
CA VAL A 88 -5.84 -3.69 -0.81
C VAL A 88 -5.34 -5.06 -0.30
N LEU A 89 -5.94 -6.14 -0.76
CA LEU A 89 -5.60 -7.51 -0.34
C LEU A 89 -4.16 -7.91 -0.68
N LEU A 90 -3.58 -7.35 -1.74
CA LEU A 90 -2.18 -7.57 -2.14
C LEU A 90 -1.21 -7.35 -0.98
N LEU A 91 -1.46 -6.35 -0.14
CA LEU A 91 -0.55 -5.94 0.94
C LEU A 91 -0.67 -6.81 2.19
N GLU A 92 -1.75 -7.58 2.33
CA GLU A 92 -2.00 -8.45 3.48
C GLU A 92 -1.25 -9.78 3.40
N VAL A 93 -0.95 -10.25 2.18
CA VAL A 93 -0.38 -11.58 1.99
C VAL A 93 0.99 -11.71 2.67
N PRO A 94 1.36 -12.89 3.20
CA PRO A 94 2.62 -13.10 3.91
C PRO A 94 3.83 -12.84 3.01
N ASN A 95 4.95 -12.49 3.64
CA ASN A 95 6.23 -12.29 2.96
C ASN A 95 6.72 -13.58 2.26
N ASP A 96 6.62 -14.74 2.92
CA ASP A 96 7.14 -16.05 2.48
C ASP A 96 8.66 -16.00 2.25
N ASP A 97 9.10 -15.52 1.08
CA ASP A 97 10.51 -15.29 0.80
C ASP A 97 10.77 -13.85 0.32
N PHE A 98 12.07 -13.52 0.18
CA PHE A 98 12.50 -12.18 -0.22
C PHE A 98 11.99 -11.81 -1.62
N GLY A 99 11.99 -12.76 -2.57
CA GLY A 99 11.49 -12.53 -3.93
C GLY A 99 10.01 -12.15 -3.96
N ARG A 100 9.16 -12.85 -3.17
CA ARG A 100 7.74 -12.52 -3.05
C ARG A 100 7.55 -11.14 -2.42
N THR A 101 8.32 -10.81 -1.40
CA THR A 101 8.25 -9.50 -0.74
C THR A 101 8.59 -8.38 -1.71
N MET A 102 9.70 -8.50 -2.45
CA MET A 102 10.14 -7.49 -3.41
C MET A 102 9.17 -7.34 -4.58
N LEU A 103 8.59 -8.44 -5.07
CA LEU A 103 7.62 -8.38 -6.16
C LEU A 103 6.29 -7.73 -5.71
N ARG A 104 5.83 -7.98 -4.46
CA ARG A 104 4.67 -7.29 -3.89
C ARG A 104 4.92 -5.79 -3.74
N GLU A 105 6.08 -5.41 -3.16
CA GLU A 105 6.51 -4.02 -3.04
C GLU A 105 6.53 -3.36 -4.42
N PHE A 106 7.17 -3.97 -5.40
CA PHE A 106 7.23 -3.48 -6.77
C PHE A 106 5.85 -3.24 -7.41
N PHE A 107 4.91 -4.17 -7.27
CA PHE A 107 3.55 -3.97 -7.82
C PHE A 107 2.84 -2.78 -7.18
N PHE A 108 3.04 -2.59 -5.89
CA PHE A 108 2.49 -1.44 -5.18
C PHE A 108 3.19 -0.14 -5.60
N ASP A 109 4.51 -0.11 -5.65
CA ASP A 109 5.30 1.07 -6.02
C ASP A 109 5.02 1.54 -7.45
N ALA A 110 4.86 0.58 -8.38
CA ALA A 110 4.50 0.87 -9.77
C ALA A 110 3.13 1.55 -9.90
N PHE A 111 2.21 1.33 -8.95
CA PHE A 111 0.96 2.06 -8.82
C PHE A 111 1.16 3.37 -8.02
N GLN A 112 1.87 3.30 -6.90
CA GLN A 112 1.96 4.38 -5.93
C GLN A 112 2.62 5.64 -6.50
N LEU A 113 3.70 5.51 -7.26
CA LEU A 113 4.40 6.67 -7.82
C LEU A 113 3.53 7.48 -8.80
N PRO A 114 2.96 6.93 -9.87
CA PRO A 114 2.06 7.70 -10.75
C PRO A 114 0.80 8.18 -10.03
N TRP A 115 0.29 7.43 -9.05
CA TRP A 115 -0.83 7.83 -8.21
C TRP A 115 -0.52 9.09 -7.39
N LEU A 116 0.56 9.07 -6.60
CA LEU A 116 0.99 10.23 -5.80
C LEU A 116 1.36 11.43 -6.69
N THR A 117 1.96 11.18 -7.86
CA THR A 117 2.25 12.25 -8.83
C THR A 117 0.97 12.95 -9.28
N ALA A 118 -0.10 12.20 -9.56
CA ALA A 118 -1.38 12.78 -9.92
C ALA A 118 -2.05 13.52 -8.73
N LEU A 119 -1.90 13.00 -7.52
CA LEU A 119 -2.41 13.65 -6.30
C LEU A 119 -1.72 14.97 -5.97
N CYS A 120 -0.52 15.24 -6.49
CA CYS A 120 0.12 16.56 -6.34
C CYS A 120 -0.70 17.70 -6.95
N GLU A 121 -1.58 17.39 -7.91
CA GLU A 121 -2.50 18.34 -8.58
C GLU A 121 -3.89 18.35 -7.94
N SER A 122 -4.05 17.77 -6.75
CA SER A 122 -5.33 17.73 -6.03
C SER A 122 -5.89 19.13 -5.76
N ALA A 123 -7.22 19.26 -5.91
CA ALA A 123 -7.94 20.46 -5.46
C ALA A 123 -7.92 20.62 -3.92
N ASP A 124 -7.67 19.54 -3.18
CA ASP A 124 -7.44 19.59 -1.74
C ASP A 124 -5.96 19.86 -1.46
N PRO A 125 -5.62 21.05 -0.89
CA PRO A 125 -4.20 21.42 -0.68
C PRO A 125 -3.46 20.47 0.28
N ARG A 126 -4.18 19.87 1.24
CA ARG A 126 -3.56 18.95 2.20
C ARG A 126 -3.22 17.61 1.55
N VAL A 127 -4.11 17.10 0.69
CA VAL A 127 -3.83 15.92 -0.15
C VAL A 127 -2.62 16.18 -1.04
N ALA A 128 -2.58 17.33 -1.73
CA ALA A 128 -1.46 17.70 -2.60
C ALA A 128 -0.12 17.79 -1.84
N GLU A 129 -0.12 18.39 -0.64
CA GLU A 129 1.08 18.53 0.21
C GLU A 129 1.63 17.16 0.64
N ILE A 130 0.75 16.27 1.14
CA ILE A 130 1.14 14.92 1.56
C ILE A 130 1.66 14.13 0.36
N ALA A 131 0.97 14.20 -0.78
CA ALA A 131 1.37 13.53 -2.00
C ALA A 131 2.73 14.00 -2.51
N ALA A 132 3.01 15.31 -2.53
CA ALA A 132 4.27 15.88 -2.99
C ALA A 132 5.49 15.45 -2.14
N LYS A 133 5.28 15.22 -0.84
CA LYS A 133 6.30 14.63 0.03
C LYS A 133 6.48 13.15 -0.29
N SER A 134 5.40 12.37 -0.29
CA SER A 134 5.40 10.92 -0.45
C SER A 134 5.87 10.47 -1.84
N ALA A 135 5.63 11.26 -2.90
CA ALA A 135 6.08 10.93 -4.25
C ALA A 135 7.60 10.85 -4.39
N LYS A 136 8.36 11.61 -3.59
CA LYS A 136 9.83 11.55 -3.59
C LYS A 136 10.34 10.24 -3.00
N GLU A 137 9.70 9.79 -1.92
CA GLU A 137 9.99 8.51 -1.28
C GLU A 137 9.59 7.35 -2.23
N ALA A 138 8.38 7.40 -2.82
CA ALA A 138 7.88 6.40 -3.75
C ALA A 138 8.73 6.25 -5.02
N ALA A 139 9.37 7.33 -5.50
CA ALA A 139 10.29 7.26 -6.63
C ALA A 139 11.52 6.39 -6.31
N TYR A 140 12.09 6.55 -5.13
CA TYR A 140 13.20 5.72 -4.66
C TYR A 140 12.75 4.27 -4.42
N HIS A 141 11.57 4.07 -3.82
CA HIS A 141 11.02 2.73 -3.57
C HIS A 141 10.84 1.97 -4.90
N LEU A 142 10.24 2.62 -5.92
CA LEU A 142 10.04 2.00 -7.23
C LEU A 142 11.36 1.65 -7.92
N GLU A 143 12.35 2.57 -7.92
CA GLU A 143 13.66 2.31 -8.52
C GLU A 143 14.29 1.07 -7.89
N ARG A 144 14.36 1.03 -6.55
CA ARG A 144 14.96 -0.08 -5.81
C ARG A 144 14.20 -1.39 -6.00
N SER A 145 12.87 -1.39 -5.86
CA SER A 145 12.06 -2.61 -5.98
C SER A 145 12.12 -3.18 -7.40
N ALA A 146 12.10 -2.32 -8.43
CA ALA A 146 12.24 -2.72 -9.82
C ALA A 146 13.60 -3.34 -10.11
N GLU A 147 14.70 -2.69 -9.69
CA GLU A 147 16.07 -3.23 -9.87
C GLU A 147 16.23 -4.58 -9.17
N THR A 148 15.67 -4.72 -7.97
CA THR A 148 15.73 -6.00 -7.23
C THR A 148 14.94 -7.10 -7.93
N VAL A 149 13.74 -6.81 -8.46
CA VAL A 149 12.94 -7.78 -9.23
C VAL A 149 13.70 -8.23 -10.47
N ILE A 150 14.31 -7.29 -11.21
CA ILE A 150 15.15 -7.61 -12.39
C ILE A 150 16.32 -8.49 -11.99
N ALA A 151 17.08 -8.10 -10.97
CA ALA A 151 18.27 -8.83 -10.53
C ALA A 151 17.95 -10.25 -10.05
N LEU A 152 16.81 -10.45 -9.39
CA LEU A 152 16.37 -11.78 -8.96
C LEU A 152 15.82 -12.62 -10.12
N GLY A 153 15.15 -11.97 -11.08
CA GLY A 153 14.60 -12.65 -12.26
C GLY A 153 15.68 -13.09 -13.26
N ASP A 154 16.64 -12.21 -13.58
CA ASP A 154 17.79 -12.50 -14.49
C ASP A 154 19.01 -13.10 -13.76
N GLY A 155 18.88 -13.46 -12.49
CA GLY A 155 19.99 -13.94 -11.68
C GLY A 155 20.34 -15.40 -11.92
N THR A 156 19.98 -16.27 -10.97
CA THR A 156 20.18 -17.71 -11.07
C THR A 156 18.89 -18.42 -11.47
N GLU A 157 19.01 -19.66 -11.96
CA GLU A 157 17.82 -20.50 -12.24
C GLU A 157 16.91 -20.64 -11.00
N GLU A 158 17.49 -20.74 -9.80
CA GLU A 158 16.73 -20.83 -8.55
C GLU A 158 16.02 -19.51 -8.21
N SER A 159 16.68 -18.36 -8.33
CA SER A 159 16.03 -17.07 -8.08
C SER A 159 14.92 -16.79 -9.10
N ASN A 160 15.15 -17.05 -10.39
CA ASN A 160 14.12 -16.92 -11.43
C ASN A 160 12.90 -17.81 -11.13
N ARG A 161 13.12 -19.08 -10.78
CA ARG A 161 12.04 -20.01 -10.42
C ARG A 161 11.21 -19.51 -9.22
N ARG A 162 11.87 -18.93 -8.20
CA ARG A 162 11.18 -18.33 -7.05
C ARG A 162 10.38 -17.10 -7.46
N MET A 163 10.95 -16.23 -8.28
CA MET A 163 10.27 -15.06 -8.81
C MET A 163 9.05 -15.43 -9.65
N ALA A 164 9.15 -16.42 -10.54
CA ALA A 164 8.04 -16.92 -11.33
C ALA A 164 6.89 -17.45 -10.44
N LYS A 165 7.23 -18.21 -9.39
CA LYS A 165 6.24 -18.69 -8.40
C LYS A 165 5.59 -17.54 -7.62
N ALA A 166 6.37 -16.54 -7.22
CA ALA A 166 5.87 -15.36 -6.53
C ALA A 166 4.93 -14.55 -7.44
N LEU A 167 5.29 -14.42 -8.72
CA LEU A 167 4.49 -13.74 -9.73
C LEU A 167 3.13 -14.42 -9.94
N GLU A 168 3.11 -15.75 -10.12
CA GLU A 168 1.86 -16.51 -10.23
C GLU A 168 0.97 -16.34 -9.00
N TYR A 169 1.53 -16.31 -7.81
CA TYR A 169 0.81 -16.14 -6.56
C TYR A 169 0.24 -14.72 -6.36
N LEU A 170 1.04 -13.67 -6.65
CA LEU A 170 0.66 -12.28 -6.37
C LEU A 170 -0.19 -11.65 -7.48
N TRP A 171 -0.05 -12.12 -8.71
CA TRP A 171 -0.73 -11.52 -9.87
C TRP A 171 -2.25 -11.37 -9.70
N PRO A 172 -2.99 -12.37 -9.19
CA PRO A 172 -4.43 -12.26 -9.00
C PRO A 172 -4.87 -11.16 -8.03
N TYR A 173 -3.96 -10.68 -7.15
CA TYR A 173 -4.23 -9.63 -6.16
C TYR A 173 -3.94 -8.22 -6.69
N SER A 174 -3.10 -8.07 -7.71
CA SER A 174 -2.59 -6.76 -8.12
C SER A 174 -3.66 -5.87 -8.76
N GLY A 175 -4.72 -6.44 -9.31
CA GLY A 175 -5.76 -5.70 -10.02
C GLY A 175 -6.63 -4.81 -9.12
N GLU A 176 -6.76 -5.11 -7.83
CA GLU A 176 -7.55 -4.32 -6.89
C GLU A 176 -7.04 -2.88 -6.74
N LEU A 177 -5.74 -2.65 -6.94
CA LEU A 177 -5.13 -1.32 -6.91
C LEU A 177 -5.82 -0.32 -7.85
N MET A 178 -6.34 -0.82 -8.97
CA MET A 178 -6.85 -0.03 -10.10
C MET A 178 -8.36 -0.24 -10.33
N LEU A 179 -9.10 -0.66 -9.31
CA LEU A 179 -10.55 -0.73 -9.35
C LEU A 179 -11.15 0.58 -8.88
N ASP A 180 -12.18 1.03 -9.58
CA ASP A 180 -12.96 2.21 -9.20
C ASP A 180 -14.21 1.80 -8.43
N ASP A 181 -14.64 2.62 -7.47
CA ASP A 181 -15.90 2.49 -6.77
C ASP A 181 -16.54 3.87 -6.52
N ALA A 182 -17.68 3.88 -5.84
CA ALA A 182 -18.44 5.11 -5.58
C ALA A 182 -17.64 6.16 -4.76
N THR A 183 -16.72 5.74 -3.89
CA THR A 183 -15.82 6.66 -3.17
C THR A 183 -14.85 7.32 -4.15
N ASP A 184 -14.25 6.54 -5.04
CA ASP A 184 -13.31 7.06 -6.06
C ASP A 184 -14.03 8.04 -7.01
N GLU A 185 -15.26 7.71 -7.43
CA GLU A 185 -16.08 8.60 -8.28
C GLU A 185 -16.39 9.91 -7.56
N ALA A 186 -16.73 9.88 -6.27
CA ALA A 186 -17.03 11.07 -5.49
C ALA A 186 -15.80 11.99 -5.33
N VAL A 187 -14.62 11.44 -4.97
CA VAL A 187 -13.40 12.23 -4.83
C VAL A 187 -12.88 12.73 -6.19
N ALA A 188 -13.11 11.98 -7.28
CA ALA A 188 -12.78 12.42 -8.64
C ALA A 188 -13.70 13.59 -9.09
N ALA A 189 -15.00 13.52 -8.81
CA ALA A 189 -15.94 14.60 -9.08
C ALA A 189 -15.57 15.90 -8.33
N ALA A 190 -15.02 15.78 -7.11
CA ALA A 190 -14.49 16.89 -6.32
C ALA A 190 -13.07 17.34 -6.76
N SER A 191 -12.47 16.71 -7.79
CA SER A 191 -11.09 16.97 -8.24
C SER A 191 -10.04 16.77 -7.14
N ILE A 192 -10.31 15.92 -6.16
CA ILE A 192 -9.39 15.56 -5.08
C ILE A 192 -8.38 14.50 -5.55
N ALA A 193 -8.84 13.50 -6.30
CA ALA A 193 -8.01 12.44 -6.86
C ALA A 193 -8.52 12.02 -8.24
N PRO A 194 -7.67 11.50 -9.13
CA PRO A 194 -8.17 10.84 -10.34
C PRO A 194 -8.81 9.48 -10.01
N LEU A 195 -9.46 8.85 -10.99
CA LEU A 195 -9.90 7.47 -10.83
C LEU A 195 -8.68 6.53 -10.77
N PRO A 196 -8.62 5.55 -9.86
CA PRO A 196 -7.54 4.55 -9.79
C PRO A 196 -7.30 3.82 -11.12
N SER A 197 -8.35 3.53 -11.88
CA SER A 197 -8.24 2.88 -13.19
C SER A 197 -7.43 3.69 -14.20
N SER A 198 -7.35 5.01 -14.04
CA SER A 198 -6.56 5.89 -14.92
C SER A 198 -5.05 5.66 -14.81
N ILE A 199 -4.59 5.03 -13.72
CA ILE A 199 -3.18 4.69 -13.48
C ILE A 199 -2.77 3.42 -14.23
N ARG A 200 -3.72 2.56 -14.62
CA ARG A 200 -3.45 1.28 -15.27
C ARG A 200 -2.47 1.35 -16.44
N PRO A 201 -2.58 2.30 -17.41
CA PRO A 201 -1.65 2.33 -18.53
C PRO A 201 -0.20 2.62 -18.13
N ALA A 202 0.01 3.38 -17.04
CA ALA A 202 1.34 3.64 -16.48
C ALA A 202 1.87 2.40 -15.76
N TRP A 203 1.03 1.78 -14.95
CA TRP A 203 1.34 0.54 -14.23
C TRP A 203 1.71 -0.59 -15.19
N ASP A 204 0.88 -0.84 -16.21
CA ASP A 204 1.13 -1.89 -17.21
C ASP A 204 2.48 -1.67 -17.92
N ARG A 205 2.81 -0.44 -18.34
CA ARG A 205 4.11 -0.15 -18.98
C ARG A 205 5.29 -0.46 -18.09
N THR A 206 5.24 -0.04 -16.81
CA THR A 206 6.33 -0.26 -15.84
C THR A 206 6.47 -1.74 -15.53
N VAL A 207 5.36 -2.43 -15.27
CA VAL A 207 5.37 -3.86 -14.95
C VAL A 207 5.84 -4.69 -16.14
N ASP A 208 5.35 -4.43 -17.35
CA ASP A 208 5.78 -5.15 -18.55
C ASP A 208 7.26 -4.95 -18.85
N GLN A 209 7.81 -3.76 -18.59
CA GLN A 209 9.23 -3.51 -18.79
C GLN A 209 10.06 -4.31 -17.78
N VAL A 210 9.74 -4.22 -16.49
CA VAL A 210 10.52 -4.89 -15.43
C VAL A 210 10.42 -6.42 -15.55
N LEU A 211 9.23 -6.96 -15.89
CA LEU A 211 9.09 -8.41 -16.10
C LEU A 211 9.93 -8.89 -17.29
N ARG A 212 9.94 -8.14 -18.40
CA ARG A 212 10.80 -8.48 -19.58
C ARG A 212 12.28 -8.45 -19.21
N ASP A 213 12.74 -7.39 -18.52
CA ASP A 213 14.13 -7.23 -18.16
C ASP A 213 14.57 -8.27 -17.12
N GLY A 214 13.64 -8.72 -16.24
CA GLY A 214 13.86 -9.81 -15.29
C GLY A 214 13.60 -11.21 -15.84
N LEU A 215 13.40 -11.37 -17.16
CA LEU A 215 13.14 -12.67 -17.81
C LEU A 215 11.93 -13.41 -17.19
N LEU A 216 10.90 -12.69 -16.79
CA LEU A 216 9.67 -13.20 -16.20
C LEU A 216 8.50 -13.08 -17.19
N GLU A 217 7.70 -14.12 -17.28
CA GLU A 217 6.53 -14.14 -18.17
C GLU A 217 5.31 -13.57 -17.44
N ARG A 218 4.66 -12.56 -18.04
CA ARG A 218 3.42 -11.98 -17.51
C ARG A 218 2.32 -13.06 -17.48
N PRO A 219 1.65 -13.31 -16.33
CA PRO A 219 0.58 -14.30 -16.27
C PRO A 219 -0.62 -13.93 -17.14
N GLU A 220 -1.21 -14.92 -17.79
CA GLU A 220 -2.45 -14.77 -18.57
C GLU A 220 -3.71 -14.73 -17.67
N SER A 221 -3.60 -15.15 -16.41
CA SER A 221 -4.71 -15.18 -15.46
C SER A 221 -5.23 -13.76 -15.16
N GLY A 222 -6.55 -13.67 -14.97
CA GLY A 222 -7.19 -12.40 -14.59
C GLY A 222 -6.96 -12.05 -13.13
N PHE A 223 -7.29 -10.81 -12.79
CA PHE A 223 -7.32 -10.33 -11.41
C PHE A 223 -8.54 -10.87 -10.68
N ALA A 224 -8.34 -11.69 -9.65
CA ALA A 224 -9.39 -12.48 -9.01
C ALA A 224 -9.72 -12.04 -7.58
N HIS A 225 -8.80 -11.35 -6.88
CA HIS A 225 -8.93 -11.00 -5.48
C HIS A 225 -9.18 -9.52 -5.29
N GLN A 226 -10.30 -9.19 -4.63
CA GLN A 226 -10.74 -7.83 -4.34
C GLN A 226 -11.64 -7.81 -3.09
N GLY A 227 -11.84 -6.62 -2.52
CA GLY A 227 -12.76 -6.39 -1.40
C GLY A 227 -12.11 -5.74 -0.18
N GLY A 228 -10.78 -5.66 -0.13
CA GLY A 228 -10.04 -5.01 0.94
C GLY A 228 -10.32 -3.52 1.01
N ARG A 229 -10.26 -2.82 -0.12
CA ARG A 229 -10.54 -1.37 -0.23
C ARG A 229 -11.91 -0.94 0.29
N SER A 230 -12.89 -1.82 0.27
CA SER A 230 -14.23 -1.56 0.78
C SER A 230 -14.45 -2.07 2.21
N GLY A 231 -13.49 -2.79 2.79
CA GLY A 231 -13.65 -3.48 4.07
C GLY A 231 -14.61 -4.67 4.02
N ALA A 232 -15.11 -5.03 2.81
CA ALA A 232 -16.05 -6.14 2.66
C ALA A 232 -15.40 -7.51 2.84
N ARG A 233 -14.10 -7.59 2.57
CA ARG A 233 -13.33 -8.83 2.65
C ARG A 233 -11.86 -8.53 2.95
N HIS A 234 -11.31 -9.27 3.90
CA HIS A 234 -9.88 -9.31 4.18
C HIS A 234 -9.39 -10.76 4.20
N THR A 235 -8.09 -10.95 4.04
CA THR A 235 -7.48 -12.25 4.28
C THR A 235 -7.34 -12.49 5.79
N GLU A 236 -7.20 -13.74 6.21
CA GLU A 236 -6.91 -14.07 7.62
C GLU A 236 -5.60 -13.43 8.11
N HIS A 237 -4.68 -13.16 7.18
CA HIS A 237 -3.36 -12.61 7.48
C HIS A 237 -3.41 -11.18 8.03
N LEU A 238 -4.40 -10.37 7.64
CA LEU A 238 -4.60 -9.05 8.23
C LEU A 238 -4.91 -9.16 9.73
N GLY A 239 -5.83 -10.05 10.11
CA GLY A 239 -6.19 -10.24 11.52
C GLY A 239 -5.00 -10.67 12.39
N HIS A 240 -4.15 -11.55 11.87
CA HIS A 240 -2.93 -11.97 12.58
C HIS A 240 -1.95 -10.82 12.75
N MET A 241 -1.70 -10.03 11.70
CA MET A 241 -0.82 -8.87 11.74
C MET A 241 -1.34 -7.80 12.70
N LEU A 242 -2.63 -7.47 12.64
CA LEU A 242 -3.23 -6.47 13.54
C LEU A 242 -3.17 -6.91 15.00
N THR A 243 -3.32 -8.21 15.29
CA THR A 243 -3.17 -8.73 16.64
C THR A 243 -1.78 -8.44 17.20
N GLN A 244 -0.72 -8.61 16.41
CA GLN A 244 0.65 -8.28 16.81
C GLN A 244 0.86 -6.77 16.94
N MET A 245 0.40 -6.00 15.96
CA MET A 245 0.58 -4.55 15.89
C MET A 245 -0.13 -3.82 17.02
N GLN A 246 -1.35 -4.24 17.36
CA GLN A 246 -2.26 -3.50 18.25
C GLN A 246 -2.22 -3.98 19.71
N VAL A 247 -1.51 -5.07 20.03
CA VAL A 247 -1.60 -5.73 21.35
C VAL A 247 -1.25 -4.79 22.50
N LEU A 248 -0.22 -3.97 22.38
CA LEU A 248 0.21 -3.06 23.46
C LEU A 248 -0.84 -1.95 23.69
N GLN A 249 -1.25 -1.27 22.65
CA GLN A 249 -2.20 -0.15 22.74
C GLN A 249 -3.58 -0.60 23.22
N ARG A 250 -4.01 -1.81 22.82
CA ARG A 250 -5.27 -2.39 23.30
C ARG A 250 -5.18 -2.92 24.73
N SER A 251 -4.03 -3.47 25.14
CA SER A 251 -3.82 -4.01 26.49
C SER A 251 -3.59 -2.92 27.55
N TYR A 252 -3.05 -1.77 27.15
CA TYR A 252 -2.71 -0.66 28.04
C TYR A 252 -3.30 0.66 27.56
N PRO A 253 -4.64 0.82 27.58
CA PRO A 253 -5.30 2.04 27.10
C PRO A 253 -4.81 3.28 27.87
N GLY A 254 -4.42 4.32 27.15
CA GLY A 254 -3.95 5.58 27.73
C GLY A 254 -2.50 5.57 28.19
N ALA A 255 -1.74 4.49 27.98
CA ALA A 255 -0.31 4.52 28.19
C ALA A 255 0.38 5.46 27.17
N THR A 256 1.44 6.10 27.62
CA THR A 256 2.32 6.94 26.79
C THR A 256 3.69 6.28 26.71
N TRP A 257 4.29 6.26 25.53
CA TRP A 257 5.56 5.58 25.21
C TRP A 257 6.64 6.59 24.86
#